data_d15c303ce6aee42059ff62cdde698681
#
_entry.id   d15c303ce6aee42059ff62cdde698681
#
_cell.length_a   1.000
_cell.length_b   1.000
_cell.length_c   1.000
_cell.angle_alpha   90.00
_cell.angle_beta   90.00
_cell.angle_gamma   90.00
#
_symmetry.space_group_name_H-M   'P 1'
#
loop_
_entity.id
_entity.type
_entity.pdbx_description
1 polymer ?
#
loop_
_entity_poly.entity_id
_entity_poly.type
_entity_poly.pdbx_seq_one_letter_code
_entity_poly.pdbx_strand_id
1 'polypeptide(L)'
;MKLKVITSNPGKVAEYQREFDEYGIEMEHMRLPYDEVQTSDLEEVVNKGMDAIIAQGVRDFIIDDSGIFVDALKGFPGVWSAYAQKTIGNPGILKLMDGIDDRGAEFRCCIGCDIMGKRIVVTGICRGIITRSEQGDGG
;
A
#
# COMPACT_ATOMS: atom_id res chain seq x y z
N MET A 1 -8.00 22.17 6.97
CA MET A 1 -6.95 21.68 6.05
C MET A 1 -7.59 20.79 5.02
N LYS A 2 -7.16 20.89 3.79
CA LYS A 2 -7.63 20.05 2.69
C LYS A 2 -6.46 19.25 2.13
N LEU A 3 -6.62 17.93 2.05
CA LEU A 3 -5.62 17.02 1.49
C LEU A 3 -6.19 16.24 0.31
N LYS A 4 -5.40 16.12 -0.73
CA LYS A 4 -5.71 15.26 -1.87
C LYS A 4 -5.26 13.83 -1.54
N VAL A 5 -6.16 12.88 -1.69
CA VAL A 5 -5.83 11.46 -1.61
C VAL A 5 -5.69 10.95 -3.03
N ILE A 6 -4.46 10.59 -3.42
CA ILE A 6 -4.13 10.17 -4.78
C ILE A 6 -4.08 8.65 -4.80
N THR A 7 -5.13 8.04 -5.31
CA THR A 7 -5.26 6.58 -5.42
C THR A 7 -6.30 6.21 -6.47
N SER A 8 -6.14 5.04 -7.07
CA SER A 8 -7.15 4.42 -7.93
C SER A 8 -7.96 3.34 -7.19
N ASN A 9 -7.67 3.11 -5.91
CA ASN A 9 -8.31 2.06 -5.11
C ASN A 9 -9.49 2.64 -4.31
N PRO A 10 -10.76 2.27 -4.65
CA PRO A 10 -11.93 2.80 -3.93
C PRO A 10 -11.98 2.42 -2.45
N GLY A 11 -11.39 1.29 -2.07
CA GLY A 11 -11.29 0.87 -0.67
C GLY A 11 -10.45 1.84 0.15
N LYS A 12 -9.32 2.28 -0.41
CA LYS A 12 -8.46 3.28 0.22
C LYS A 12 -9.16 4.62 0.37
N VAL A 13 -9.92 5.03 -0.64
CA VAL A 13 -10.71 6.29 -0.58
C VAL A 13 -11.66 6.26 0.61
N ALA A 14 -12.39 5.16 0.80
CA ALA A 14 -13.34 5.02 1.91
C ALA A 14 -12.63 5.03 3.28
N GLU A 15 -11.48 4.37 3.38
CA GLU A 15 -10.67 4.34 4.60
C GLU A 15 -10.18 5.74 4.98
N TYR A 16 -9.59 6.46 4.04
CA TYR A 16 -9.11 7.82 4.28
C TYR A 16 -10.25 8.78 4.61
N GLN A 17 -11.39 8.66 3.95
CA GLN A 17 -12.54 9.53 4.24
C GLN A 17 -12.97 9.38 5.70
N ARG A 18 -13.06 8.15 6.18
CA ARG A 18 -13.44 7.88 7.57
C ARG A 18 -12.44 8.48 8.55
N GLU A 19 -11.15 8.27 8.31
CA GLU A 19 -10.11 8.83 9.17
C GLU A 19 -10.09 10.36 9.13
N PHE A 20 -10.20 10.95 7.95
CA PHE A 20 -10.19 12.40 7.79
C PHE A 20 -11.39 13.08 8.45
N ASP A 21 -12.56 12.44 8.38
CA ASP A 21 -13.77 12.95 9.04
C ASP A 21 -13.57 13.05 10.56
N GLU A 22 -12.87 12.07 11.13
CA GLU A 22 -12.57 12.03 12.58
C GLU A 22 -11.67 13.19 13.01
N TYR A 23 -10.76 13.64 12.15
CA TYR A 23 -9.82 14.73 12.45
C TYR A 23 -10.21 16.08 11.83
N GLY A 24 -11.38 16.17 11.22
CA GLY A 24 -11.84 17.42 10.60
C GLY A 24 -11.02 17.84 9.38
N ILE A 25 -10.40 16.89 8.68
CA ILE A 25 -9.64 17.16 7.47
C ILE A 25 -10.55 16.98 6.26
N GLU A 26 -10.59 18.00 5.38
CA GLU A 26 -11.32 17.90 4.13
C GLU A 26 -10.54 17.07 3.12
N MET A 27 -11.18 16.04 2.55
CA MET A 27 -10.59 15.15 1.57
C MET A 27 -11.00 15.48 0.16
N GLU A 28 -10.04 15.53 -0.75
CA GLU A 28 -10.27 15.54 -2.19
C GLU A 28 -9.67 14.28 -2.80
N HIS A 29 -10.50 13.44 -3.41
CA HIS A 29 -10.00 12.27 -4.13
C HIS A 29 -9.48 12.70 -5.50
N MET A 30 -8.27 12.26 -5.84
CA MET A 30 -7.64 12.56 -7.12
C MET A 30 -7.07 11.28 -7.72
N ARG A 31 -7.24 11.11 -9.02
CA ARG A 31 -6.55 10.12 -9.82
C ARG A 31 -5.49 10.86 -10.65
N LEU A 32 -4.23 10.50 -10.43
CA LEU A 32 -3.12 11.14 -11.12
C LEU A 32 -2.17 10.03 -11.59
N PRO A 33 -2.08 9.79 -12.90
CA PRO A 33 -1.19 8.76 -13.41
C PRO A 33 0.27 9.19 -13.29
N TYR A 34 1.12 8.28 -12.90
CA TYR A 34 2.57 8.41 -12.92
C TYR A 34 3.20 7.03 -13.04
N ASP A 35 4.42 6.99 -13.57
CA ASP A 35 5.17 5.74 -13.70
C ASP A 35 5.72 5.32 -12.34
N GLU A 36 5.42 4.09 -11.92
CA GLU A 36 5.97 3.54 -10.69
C GLU A 36 7.38 2.99 -10.94
N VAL A 37 8.29 3.26 -10.00
CA VAL A 37 9.65 2.74 -10.07
C VAL A 37 9.66 1.22 -9.85
N GLN A 38 10.53 0.52 -10.56
CA GLN A 38 10.72 -0.92 -10.38
C GLN A 38 11.75 -1.15 -9.27
N THR A 39 11.25 -1.47 -8.09
CA THR A 39 12.07 -1.70 -6.89
C THR A 39 11.34 -2.65 -5.94
N SER A 40 12.08 -3.36 -5.10
CA SER A 40 11.52 -4.17 -4.02
C SER A 40 11.35 -3.38 -2.70
N ASP A 41 11.76 -2.13 -2.67
CA ASP A 41 11.69 -1.26 -1.50
C ASP A 41 10.41 -0.42 -1.53
N LEU A 42 9.51 -0.70 -0.58
CA LEU A 42 8.21 -0.04 -0.47
C LEU A 42 8.34 1.48 -0.24
N GLU A 43 9.31 1.89 0.58
CA GLU A 43 9.54 3.32 0.82
C GLU A 43 10.06 4.03 -0.43
N GLU A 44 10.88 3.37 -1.23
CA GLU A 44 11.35 3.92 -2.50
C GLU A 44 10.19 4.12 -3.48
N VAL A 45 9.25 3.17 -3.55
CA VAL A 45 8.03 3.30 -4.37
C VAL A 45 7.28 4.57 -3.98
N VAL A 46 7.06 4.78 -2.69
CA VAL A 46 6.33 5.95 -2.18
C VAL A 46 7.12 7.25 -2.42
N ASN A 47 8.41 7.28 -2.11
CA ASN A 47 9.22 8.48 -2.30
C ASN A 47 9.30 8.90 -3.77
N LYS A 48 9.51 7.96 -4.67
CA LYS A 48 9.54 8.24 -6.11
C LYS A 48 8.17 8.64 -6.65
N GLY A 49 7.10 8.05 -6.13
CA GLY A 49 5.73 8.47 -6.43
C GLY A 49 5.47 9.91 -6.02
N MET A 50 5.92 10.29 -4.83
CA MET A 50 5.83 11.68 -4.37
C MET A 50 6.60 12.65 -5.29
N ASP A 51 7.82 12.28 -5.69
CA ASP A 51 8.60 13.08 -6.62
C ASP A 51 7.84 13.30 -7.95
N ALA A 52 7.26 12.24 -8.48
CA ALA A 52 6.51 12.30 -9.75
C ALA A 52 5.26 13.18 -9.64
N ILE A 53 4.56 13.13 -8.51
CA ILE A 53 3.36 13.94 -8.27
C ILE A 53 3.74 15.42 -8.12
N ILE A 54 4.76 15.71 -7.36
CA ILE A 54 5.26 17.09 -7.19
C ILE A 54 5.75 17.66 -8.51
N ALA A 55 6.40 16.85 -9.34
CA ALA A 55 6.84 17.26 -10.68
C ALA A 55 5.68 17.66 -11.60
N GLN A 56 4.47 17.14 -11.35
CA GLN A 56 3.25 17.52 -12.07
C GLN A 56 2.56 18.75 -11.46
N GLY A 57 3.17 19.39 -10.46
CA GLY A 57 2.67 20.60 -9.83
C GLY A 57 1.61 20.38 -8.74
N VAL A 58 1.42 19.15 -8.28
CA VAL A 58 0.45 18.82 -7.24
C VAL A 58 1.11 18.88 -5.87
N ARG A 59 0.46 19.59 -4.94
CA ARG A 59 0.90 19.76 -3.54
C ARG A 59 -0.23 19.39 -2.59
N ASP A 60 0.09 19.25 -1.31
CA ASP A 60 -0.87 18.94 -0.25
C ASP A 60 -1.65 17.66 -0.55
N PHE A 61 -0.94 16.56 -0.58
CA PHE A 61 -1.49 15.27 -0.92
C PHE A 61 -0.96 14.15 -0.01
N ILE A 62 -1.63 13.03 -0.06
CA ILE A 62 -1.24 11.79 0.59
C ILE A 62 -1.32 10.65 -0.42
N ILE A 63 -0.31 9.81 -0.42
CA ILE A 63 -0.29 8.54 -1.14
C ILE A 63 0.11 7.42 -0.20
N ASP A 64 -0.21 6.21 -0.54
CA ASP A 64 0.31 5.04 0.14
C ASP A 64 0.62 3.92 -0.84
N ASP A 65 1.44 3.00 -0.37
CA ASP A 65 1.63 1.70 -1.00
C ASP A 65 1.77 0.65 0.09
N SER A 66 1.22 -0.53 -0.16
CA SER A 66 1.19 -1.59 0.83
C SER A 66 1.46 -2.94 0.18
N GLY A 67 1.85 -3.89 0.99
CA GLY A 67 2.07 -5.24 0.52
C GLY A 67 2.21 -6.23 1.65
N ILE A 68 2.07 -7.50 1.28
CA ILE A 68 2.35 -8.61 2.16
C ILE A 68 3.71 -9.19 1.82
N PHE A 69 4.54 -9.36 2.83
CA PHE A 69 5.91 -9.85 2.73
C PHE A 69 5.98 -11.18 3.45
N VAL A 70 6.09 -12.26 2.69
CA VAL A 70 6.07 -13.64 3.23
C VAL A 70 7.49 -14.13 3.42
N ASP A 71 7.85 -14.50 4.63
CA ASP A 71 9.23 -14.85 5.00
C ASP A 71 9.76 -16.02 4.17
N ALA A 72 9.00 -17.12 4.09
CA ALA A 72 9.41 -18.31 3.34
C ALA A 72 9.51 -18.06 1.82
N LEU A 73 8.89 -17.02 1.32
CA LEU A 73 8.95 -16.61 -0.08
C LEU A 73 9.95 -15.47 -0.32
N LYS A 74 10.82 -15.22 0.66
CA LYS A 74 11.86 -14.16 0.62
C LYS A 74 11.28 -12.76 0.40
N GLY A 75 10.11 -12.51 0.98
CA GLY A 75 9.42 -11.23 0.89
C GLY A 75 8.40 -11.13 -0.26
N PHE A 76 8.32 -12.13 -1.16
CA PHE A 76 7.28 -12.12 -2.20
C PHE A 76 5.89 -12.28 -1.56
N PRO A 77 4.83 -11.62 -2.07
CA PRO A 77 4.82 -10.70 -3.22
C PRO A 77 5.33 -9.27 -2.93
N GLY A 78 5.42 -8.83 -1.68
CA GLY A 78 5.99 -7.52 -1.33
C GLY A 78 5.35 -6.35 -2.07
N VAL A 79 6.16 -5.54 -2.73
CA VAL A 79 5.67 -4.37 -3.51
C VAL A 79 4.76 -4.76 -4.68
N TRP A 80 4.79 -6.02 -5.12
CA TRP A 80 3.96 -6.54 -6.20
C TRP A 80 2.68 -7.22 -5.71
N SER A 81 2.27 -6.95 -4.45
CA SER A 81 1.10 -7.61 -3.84
C SER A 81 -0.19 -7.39 -4.62
N ALA A 82 -0.44 -6.19 -5.14
CA ALA A 82 -1.62 -5.92 -5.95
C ALA A 82 -1.64 -6.75 -7.25
N TYR A 83 -0.48 -6.88 -7.91
CA TYR A 83 -0.34 -7.69 -9.11
C TYR A 83 -0.51 -9.18 -8.81
N ALA A 84 0.08 -9.65 -7.72
CA ALA A 84 -0.07 -11.03 -7.27
C ALA A 84 -1.54 -11.34 -6.97
N GLN A 85 -2.26 -10.42 -6.32
CA GLN A 85 -3.68 -10.60 -6.03
C GLN A 85 -4.52 -10.71 -7.30
N LYS A 86 -4.21 -9.94 -8.31
CA LYS A 86 -4.93 -9.97 -9.60
C LYS A 86 -4.60 -11.18 -10.46
N THR A 87 -3.46 -11.81 -10.24
CA THR A 87 -2.98 -12.95 -11.04
C THR A 87 -3.20 -14.27 -10.33
N ILE A 88 -2.32 -14.63 -9.40
CA ILE A 88 -2.41 -15.90 -8.68
C ILE A 88 -3.39 -15.88 -7.52
N GLY A 89 -3.66 -14.70 -6.95
CA GLY A 89 -4.58 -14.52 -5.83
C GLY A 89 -4.16 -15.25 -4.56
N ASN A 90 -5.06 -15.26 -3.59
CA ASN A 90 -4.84 -16.02 -2.35
C ASN A 90 -4.64 -17.53 -2.61
N PRO A 91 -5.40 -18.16 -3.52
CA PRO A 91 -5.14 -19.56 -3.85
C PRO A 91 -3.71 -19.82 -4.34
N GLY A 92 -3.14 -18.92 -5.12
CA GLY A 92 -1.77 -19.03 -5.61
C GLY A 92 -0.73 -18.92 -4.50
N ILE A 93 -0.93 -17.99 -3.57
CA ILE A 93 -0.05 -17.84 -2.39
C ILE A 93 -0.12 -19.11 -1.52
N LEU A 94 -1.32 -19.62 -1.27
CA LEU A 94 -1.49 -20.84 -0.49
C LEU A 94 -0.82 -22.05 -1.16
N LYS A 95 -0.88 -22.12 -2.48
CA LYS A 95 -0.20 -23.16 -3.25
C LYS A 95 1.32 -23.08 -3.11
N LEU A 96 1.89 -21.87 -3.16
CA LEU A 96 3.32 -21.65 -2.93
C LEU A 96 3.73 -22.02 -1.51
N MET A 97 2.83 -21.90 -0.55
CA MET A 97 3.05 -22.17 0.86
C MET A 97 2.75 -23.64 1.24
N ASP A 98 2.31 -24.46 0.30
CA ASP A 98 1.99 -25.86 0.57
C ASP A 98 3.25 -26.61 1.02
N GLY A 99 3.15 -27.33 2.15
CA GLY A 99 4.28 -28.06 2.73
C GLY A 99 5.32 -27.17 3.43
N ILE A 100 5.11 -25.88 3.52
CA ILE A 100 6.01 -24.94 4.18
C ILE A 100 5.59 -24.78 5.65
N ASP A 101 6.51 -25.01 6.57
CA ASP A 101 6.26 -24.85 8.02
C ASP A 101 6.42 -23.41 8.48
N ASP A 102 7.39 -22.68 7.94
CA ASP A 102 7.56 -21.26 8.22
C ASP A 102 6.42 -20.48 7.55
N ARG A 103 5.45 -20.04 8.35
CA ARG A 103 4.25 -19.34 7.90
C ARG A 103 4.31 -17.85 8.19
N GLY A 104 5.43 -17.33 8.67
CA GLY A 104 5.59 -15.93 9.05
C GLY A 104 5.41 -14.97 7.88
N ALA A 105 4.74 -13.86 8.13
CA ALA A 105 4.54 -12.80 7.14
C ALA A 105 4.36 -11.46 7.83
N GLU A 106 4.60 -10.39 7.08
CA GLU A 106 4.31 -9.02 7.49
C GLU A 106 3.43 -8.35 6.46
N PHE A 107 2.41 -7.66 6.92
CA PHE A 107 1.76 -6.63 6.13
C PHE A 107 2.44 -5.31 6.43
N ARG A 108 2.86 -4.60 5.38
CA ARG A 108 3.47 -3.27 5.50
C ARG A 108 2.69 -2.26 4.69
N CYS A 109 2.52 -1.07 5.25
CA CYS A 109 1.92 0.06 4.55
C CYS A 109 2.84 1.26 4.72
N CYS A 110 3.31 1.82 3.62
CA CYS A 110 4.10 3.03 3.61
C CYS A 110 3.22 4.19 3.14
N ILE A 111 3.14 5.24 3.94
CA ILE A 111 2.35 6.43 3.66
C ILE A 111 3.29 7.59 3.43
N GLY A 112 3.12 8.29 2.31
CA GLY A 112 3.83 9.53 2.00
C GLY A 112 2.87 10.70 1.96
N CYS A 113 3.25 11.79 2.60
CA CYS A 113 2.43 12.98 2.72
C CYS A 113 3.24 14.22 2.38
N ASP A 114 2.68 15.09 1.56
CA ASP A 114 3.22 16.42 1.30
C ASP A 114 2.25 17.44 1.89
N ILE A 115 2.67 18.13 2.94
CA ILE A 115 1.83 19.11 3.62
C ILE A 115 2.64 20.40 3.80
N MET A 116 2.15 21.48 3.20
CA MET A 116 2.78 22.81 3.29
C MET A 116 4.29 22.77 3.00
N GLY A 117 4.68 22.03 1.95
CA GLY A 117 6.07 21.88 1.53
C GLY A 117 6.90 20.90 2.36
N LYS A 118 6.30 20.24 3.35
CA LYS A 118 6.95 19.22 4.17
C LYS A 118 6.63 17.82 3.66
N ARG A 119 7.68 17.02 3.50
CA ARG A 119 7.55 15.59 3.17
C ARG A 119 7.61 14.76 4.44
N ILE A 120 6.59 13.93 4.64
CA ILE A 120 6.49 12.99 5.76
C ILE A 120 6.29 11.61 5.16
N VAL A 121 7.15 10.66 5.52
CA VAL A 121 7.03 9.26 5.08
C VAL A 121 7.09 8.36 6.30
N VAL A 122 6.07 7.53 6.48
CA VAL A 122 5.98 6.59 7.60
C VAL A 122 5.60 5.21 7.11
N THR A 123 6.10 4.16 7.78
CA THR A 123 5.77 2.78 7.47
C THR A 123 5.19 2.10 8.70
N GLY A 124 3.99 1.54 8.56
CA GLY A 124 3.37 0.68 9.55
C GLY A 124 3.61 -0.79 9.20
N ILE A 125 3.84 -1.62 10.22
CA ILE A 125 4.11 -3.05 10.06
C ILE A 125 3.18 -3.83 10.98
N CYS A 126 2.55 -4.87 10.42
CA CYS A 126 1.74 -5.81 11.18
C CYS A 126 2.24 -7.23 10.89
N ARG A 127 2.81 -7.87 11.92
CA ARG A 127 3.28 -9.26 11.82
C ARG A 127 2.12 -10.22 11.97
N GLY A 128 2.18 -11.33 11.26
CA GLY A 128 1.19 -12.38 11.33
C GLY A 128 1.69 -13.67 10.71
N ILE A 129 0.76 -14.53 10.41
CA ILE A 129 1.04 -15.82 9.75
C ILE A 129 0.12 -16.03 8.56
N ILE A 130 0.61 -16.75 7.58
CA ILE A 130 -0.23 -17.24 6.47
C ILE A 130 -0.98 -18.47 6.95
N THR A 131 -2.30 -18.39 7.00
CA THR A 131 -3.16 -19.51 7.37
C THR A 131 -3.12 -20.60 6.30
N ARG A 132 -3.64 -21.79 6.60
CA ARG A 132 -3.63 -22.91 5.65
C ARG A 132 -4.80 -22.88 4.67
N SER A 133 -5.77 -22.03 4.94
CA SER A 133 -6.94 -21.81 4.08
C SER A 133 -7.36 -20.34 4.12
N GLU A 134 -8.08 -19.90 3.11
CA GLU A 134 -8.64 -18.54 3.10
C GLU A 134 -9.59 -18.34 4.28
N GLN A 135 -9.49 -17.14 4.89
CA GLN A 135 -10.31 -16.71 5.99
C GLN A 135 -11.03 -15.42 5.60
N GLY A 136 -12.32 -15.32 5.91
CA GLY A 136 -13.11 -14.15 5.58
C GLY A 136 -13.48 -14.06 4.11
N ASP A 137 -14.09 -12.96 3.72
CA ASP A 137 -14.62 -12.69 2.37
C ASP A 137 -14.12 -11.35 1.80
N GLY A 138 -13.24 -10.66 2.51
CA GLY A 138 -12.55 -9.46 2.03
C GLY A 138 -11.30 -9.81 1.20
N GLY A 139 -10.93 -8.97 0.25
CA GLY A 139 -9.74 -9.11 -0.58
C GLY A 139 -8.47 -8.54 0.02
#